data_a1306f8221e27d1b3bed9c63ce7aae9c
#
_entry.id   a1306f8221e27d1b3bed9c63ce7aae9c
#
_cell.length_a   1.000
_cell.length_b   1.000
_cell.length_c   1.000
_cell.angle_alpha   90.00
_cell.angle_beta   90.00
_cell.angle_gamma   90.00
#
_symmetry.space_group_name_H-M   'P 1'
#
loop_
_entity.id
_entity.type
_entity.pdbx_description
1 polymer ?
#
loop_
_entity_poly.entity_id
_entity_poly.type
_entity_poly.pdbx_seq_one_letter_code
_entity_poly.pdbx_strand_id
1 'polypeptide(L)'
;MRAVPYVPFYLALAGGYWQSEGLAIDHVVSPAASSTPLMLLEGHADVSWGGPMRVMMHHDADPRCPLVCFAQVVARDPFLLVGRGERPQFRFADLSGLRVGPANDVPTPWMTFQDDLQRAGLDPRRIAGRRLRAMSRNVAAFKRGELDVVQVYEPYADALVNRHGGSIWHRFTDRGDIGYSTFYATRRNPHRRRDDCLFL
;
A
#
# COMPACT_ATOMS: atom_id res chain seq x y z
N MET A 1 -7.56 8.46 -2.49
CA MET A 1 -8.24 7.25 -3.05
C MET A 1 -8.93 6.53 -1.90
N ARG A 2 -10.24 6.26 -2.02
CA ARG A 2 -10.97 5.46 -1.01
C ARG A 2 -10.68 3.98 -1.25
N ALA A 3 -10.22 3.26 -0.22
CA ALA A 3 -9.87 1.84 -0.32
C ALA A 3 -10.23 1.09 0.95
N VAL A 4 -10.52 -0.20 0.82
CA VAL A 4 -10.95 -1.07 1.94
C VAL A 4 -9.96 -1.07 3.12
N PRO A 5 -8.63 -1.08 2.94
CA PRO A 5 -7.68 -1.01 4.06
C PRO A 5 -7.81 0.26 4.91
N TYR A 6 -8.53 1.29 4.42
CA TYR A 6 -8.73 2.57 5.09
C TYR A 6 -10.08 2.71 5.80
N VAL A 7 -10.89 1.67 5.80
CA VAL A 7 -12.20 1.67 6.47
C VAL A 7 -12.11 2.06 7.95
N PRO A 8 -11.16 1.58 8.77
CA PRO A 8 -11.06 2.00 10.17
C PRO A 8 -10.92 3.52 10.35
N PHE A 9 -10.12 4.17 9.48
CA PHE A 9 -9.96 5.61 9.50
C PHE A 9 -11.28 6.35 9.15
N TYR A 10 -11.98 5.91 8.11
CA TYR A 10 -13.24 6.52 7.72
C TYR A 10 -14.33 6.32 8.77
N LEU A 11 -14.34 5.17 9.45
CA LEU A 11 -15.26 4.91 10.57
C LEU A 11 -14.93 5.83 11.76
N ALA A 12 -13.66 6.01 12.09
CA ALA A 12 -13.25 6.90 13.16
C ALA A 12 -13.66 8.35 12.88
N LEU A 13 -13.51 8.80 11.65
CA LEU A 13 -13.91 10.15 11.23
C LEU A 13 -15.44 10.30 11.24
N ALA A 14 -16.18 9.38 10.61
CA ALA A 14 -17.62 9.45 10.50
C ALA A 14 -18.35 9.21 11.82
N GLY A 15 -17.78 8.39 12.71
CA GLY A 15 -18.33 8.06 14.02
C GLY A 15 -18.00 9.06 15.12
N GLY A 16 -17.23 10.12 14.82
CA GLY A 16 -16.87 11.15 15.80
C GLY A 16 -15.88 10.67 16.87
N TYR A 17 -15.15 9.56 16.63
CA TYR A 17 -14.22 9.00 17.62
C TYR A 17 -13.07 9.95 17.93
N TRP A 18 -12.61 10.74 16.98
CA TRP A 18 -11.58 11.75 17.22
C TRP A 18 -12.08 12.86 18.14
N GLN A 19 -13.31 13.33 17.90
CA GLN A 19 -13.93 14.36 18.72
C GLN A 19 -14.18 13.88 20.15
N SER A 20 -14.53 12.60 20.35
CA SER A 20 -14.69 12.01 21.69
C SER A 20 -13.40 11.96 22.48
N GLU A 21 -12.25 11.94 21.80
CA GLU A 21 -10.89 12.04 22.39
C GLU A 21 -10.38 13.48 22.48
N GLY A 22 -11.25 14.48 22.22
CA GLY A 22 -10.88 15.89 22.27
C GLY A 22 -10.06 16.38 21.09
N LEU A 23 -10.02 15.63 19.98
CA LEU A 23 -9.24 15.99 18.79
C LEU A 23 -10.15 16.60 17.72
N ALA A 24 -9.84 17.82 17.31
CA ALA A 24 -10.40 18.45 16.12
C ALA A 24 -9.53 18.05 14.91
N ILE A 25 -10.08 17.25 14.02
CA ILE A 25 -9.36 16.76 12.84
C ILE A 25 -9.80 17.53 11.60
N ASP A 26 -8.85 18.17 10.93
CA ASP A 26 -9.01 18.69 9.58
C ASP A 26 -8.38 17.69 8.58
N HIS A 27 -9.23 17.10 7.75
CA HIS A 27 -8.83 16.07 6.79
C HIS A 27 -8.36 16.69 5.47
N VAL A 28 -7.08 16.68 5.25
CA VAL A 28 -6.44 17.16 4.02
C VAL A 28 -6.20 16.00 3.06
N VAL A 29 -6.60 16.17 1.80
CA VAL A 29 -6.37 15.16 0.76
C VAL A 29 -5.06 15.48 0.04
N SER A 30 -4.10 14.57 0.13
CA SER A 30 -2.83 14.70 -0.60
C SER A 30 -3.04 14.59 -2.11
N PRO A 31 -2.35 15.41 -2.94
CA PRO A 31 -2.40 15.31 -4.41
C PRO A 31 -1.95 13.95 -4.94
N ALA A 32 -0.99 13.32 -4.28
CA ALA A 32 -0.51 11.97 -4.59
C ALA A 32 -0.06 11.26 -3.30
N ALA A 33 -0.17 9.94 -3.29
CA ALA A 33 0.28 9.13 -2.16
C ALA A 33 1.78 9.31 -1.85
N SER A 34 2.59 9.59 -2.86
CA SER A 34 4.03 9.89 -2.73
C SER A 34 4.33 11.27 -2.13
N SER A 35 3.38 12.19 -2.13
CA SER A 35 3.58 13.57 -1.63
C SER A 35 3.42 13.70 -0.12
N THR A 36 2.82 12.72 0.56
CA THR A 36 2.47 12.82 1.97
C THR A 36 3.66 13.08 2.89
N PRO A 37 4.86 12.49 2.71
CA PRO A 37 6.01 12.83 3.53
C PRO A 37 6.47 14.29 3.38
N LEU A 38 6.46 14.80 2.14
CA LEU A 38 6.83 16.19 1.87
C LEU A 38 5.86 17.16 2.53
N MET A 39 4.56 16.90 2.47
CA MET A 39 3.56 17.74 3.13
C MET A 39 3.77 17.82 4.64
N LEU A 40 4.25 16.74 5.29
CA LEU A 40 4.64 16.78 6.71
C LEU A 40 5.91 17.59 6.93
N LEU A 41 6.92 17.42 6.08
CA LEU A 41 8.19 18.12 6.18
C LEU A 41 8.04 19.64 5.95
N GLU A 42 7.11 20.02 5.09
CA GLU A 42 6.76 21.42 4.76
C GLU A 42 5.74 22.04 5.74
N GLY A 43 5.20 21.25 6.67
CA GLY A 43 4.23 21.72 7.67
C GLY A 43 2.82 21.93 7.13
N HIS A 44 2.48 21.34 5.99
CA HIS A 44 1.13 21.36 5.40
C HIS A 44 0.19 20.35 6.07
N ALA A 45 0.71 19.47 6.88
CA ALA A 45 -0.04 18.55 7.73
C ALA A 45 0.80 18.13 8.94
N ASP A 46 0.14 17.62 9.98
CA ASP A 46 0.79 17.18 11.22
C ASP A 46 0.99 15.67 11.24
N VAL A 47 0.01 14.93 10.75
CA VAL A 47 0.01 13.47 10.75
C VAL A 47 -0.40 12.97 9.38
N SER A 48 0.25 11.91 8.94
CA SER A 48 -0.13 11.18 7.74
C SER A 48 -0.31 9.71 8.03
N TRP A 49 -1.14 9.08 7.23
CA TRP A 49 -1.35 7.66 7.25
C TRP A 49 -0.91 7.03 5.92
N GLY A 50 -0.07 6.00 6.01
CA GLY A 50 0.38 5.30 4.83
C GLY A 50 1.44 4.23 5.12
N GLY A 51 1.97 3.64 4.06
CA GLY A 51 3.03 2.64 4.19
C GLY A 51 4.34 3.22 4.72
N PRO A 52 4.99 2.56 5.69
CA PRO A 52 6.24 3.02 6.31
C PRO A 52 7.41 3.11 5.32
N MET A 53 7.33 2.41 4.18
CA MET A 53 8.37 2.47 3.14
C MET A 53 8.69 3.90 2.70
N ARG A 54 7.69 4.80 2.70
CA ARG A 54 7.92 6.21 2.38
C ARG A 54 8.83 6.89 3.39
N VAL A 55 8.62 6.61 4.67
CA VAL A 55 9.46 7.12 5.76
C VAL A 55 10.87 6.55 5.64
N MET A 56 10.99 5.25 5.41
CA MET A 56 12.29 4.58 5.21
C MET A 56 13.06 5.14 4.02
N MET A 57 12.39 5.38 2.88
CA MET A 57 13.02 6.01 1.70
C MET A 57 13.54 7.43 1.97
N HIS A 58 12.84 8.21 2.79
CA HIS A 58 13.32 9.54 3.19
C HIS A 58 14.52 9.45 4.14
N HIS A 59 14.56 8.47 5.04
CA HIS A 59 15.73 8.22 5.90
C HIS A 59 16.93 7.69 5.12
N ASP A 60 16.71 6.90 4.08
CA ASP A 60 17.77 6.42 3.19
C ASP A 60 18.42 7.59 2.43
N ALA A 61 17.60 8.54 1.99
CA ALA A 61 18.06 9.76 1.31
C ALA A 61 18.73 10.79 2.26
N ASP A 62 18.21 10.96 3.47
CA ASP A 62 18.79 11.81 4.53
C ASP A 62 18.62 11.14 5.90
N PRO A 63 19.69 10.60 6.51
CA PRO A 63 19.65 9.99 7.84
C PRO A 63 19.15 10.92 8.96
N ARG A 64 19.15 12.23 8.75
CA ARG A 64 18.62 13.22 9.69
C ARG A 64 17.14 13.52 9.51
N CYS A 65 16.46 12.82 8.57
CA CYS A 65 15.04 12.98 8.30
C CYS A 65 14.23 12.93 9.62
N PRO A 66 13.36 13.93 9.90
CA PRO A 66 12.62 13.97 11.15
C PRO A 66 11.36 13.12 11.18
N LEU A 67 11.03 12.43 10.08
CA LEU A 67 9.83 11.59 10.00
C LEU A 67 9.93 10.38 10.91
N VAL A 68 8.85 10.07 11.64
CA VAL A 68 8.76 8.90 12.52
C VAL A 68 7.41 8.23 12.35
N CYS A 69 7.41 6.89 12.27
CA CYS A 69 6.20 6.09 12.42
C CYS A 69 5.94 5.92 13.93
N PHE A 70 4.70 6.12 14.38
CA PHE A 70 4.37 6.06 15.81
C PHE A 70 3.20 5.14 16.15
N ALA A 71 2.38 4.74 15.18
CA ALA A 71 1.30 3.77 15.42
C ALA A 71 1.07 2.90 14.18
N GLN A 72 0.84 1.61 14.41
CA GLN A 72 0.45 0.67 13.37
C GLN A 72 -1.05 0.71 13.16
N VAL A 73 -1.48 0.74 11.91
CA VAL A 73 -2.91 0.75 11.52
C VAL A 73 -3.29 -0.54 10.81
N VAL A 74 -2.46 -0.98 9.86
CA VAL A 74 -2.64 -2.25 9.16
C VAL A 74 -1.39 -3.09 9.38
N ALA A 75 -1.56 -4.21 10.08
CA ALA A 75 -0.45 -5.08 10.46
C ALA A 75 0.10 -5.86 9.27
N ARG A 76 -0.77 -6.47 8.49
CA ARG A 76 -0.40 -7.42 7.44
C ARG A 76 -0.64 -6.86 6.05
N ASP A 77 0.13 -7.36 5.09
CA ASP A 77 -0.02 -6.98 3.68
C ASP A 77 -1.39 -7.43 3.13
N PRO A 78 -2.28 -6.52 2.71
CA PRO A 78 -3.62 -6.86 2.25
C PRO A 78 -3.66 -7.35 0.79
N PHE A 79 -2.51 -7.43 0.12
CA PHE A 79 -2.45 -7.79 -1.29
C PHE A 79 -2.54 -9.31 -1.50
N LEU A 80 -2.98 -9.64 -2.71
CA LEU A 80 -3.17 -10.98 -3.22
C LEU A 80 -2.54 -11.07 -4.61
N LEU A 81 -2.02 -12.25 -4.99
CA LEU A 81 -1.81 -12.58 -6.40
C LEU A 81 -3.04 -13.31 -6.91
N VAL A 82 -3.66 -12.73 -7.92
CA VAL A 82 -4.76 -13.35 -8.65
C VAL A 82 -4.26 -13.74 -10.03
N GLY A 83 -4.32 -15.01 -10.32
CA GLY A 83 -3.91 -15.57 -11.61
C GLY A 83 -5.07 -16.26 -12.33
N ARG A 84 -4.86 -16.65 -13.60
CA ARG A 84 -5.84 -17.41 -14.40
C ARG A 84 -5.80 -18.87 -14.04
N GLY A 85 -6.98 -19.45 -13.81
CA GLY A 85 -7.13 -20.84 -13.38
C GLY A 85 -6.59 -21.09 -11.97
N GLU A 86 -6.84 -22.27 -11.47
CA GLU A 86 -6.41 -22.68 -10.14
C GLU A 86 -4.92 -23.05 -10.09
N ARG A 87 -4.27 -22.74 -8.99
CA ARG A 87 -2.88 -23.12 -8.70
C ARG A 87 -2.69 -23.35 -7.21
N PRO A 88 -3.21 -24.46 -6.66
CA PRO A 88 -3.26 -24.70 -5.21
C PRO A 88 -1.89 -24.87 -4.56
N GLN A 89 -0.84 -25.21 -5.32
CA GLN A 89 0.53 -25.34 -4.85
C GLN A 89 1.45 -24.26 -5.45
N PHE A 90 0.94 -23.04 -5.54
CA PHE A 90 1.68 -21.92 -6.11
C PHE A 90 3.02 -21.69 -5.43
N ARG A 91 4.04 -21.47 -6.24
CA ARG A 91 5.37 -20.98 -5.83
C ARG A 91 5.74 -19.79 -6.69
N PHE A 92 6.50 -18.84 -6.16
CA PHE A 92 6.93 -17.66 -6.95
C PHE A 92 7.66 -18.04 -8.23
N ALA A 93 8.39 -19.16 -8.25
CA ALA A 93 9.03 -19.69 -9.46
C ALA A 93 8.04 -19.91 -10.62
N ASP A 94 6.79 -20.17 -10.32
CA ASP A 94 5.73 -20.38 -11.31
C ASP A 94 5.36 -19.10 -12.09
N LEU A 95 5.83 -17.94 -11.65
CA LEU A 95 5.66 -16.68 -12.36
C LEU A 95 6.59 -16.54 -13.58
N SER A 96 7.59 -17.41 -13.68
CA SER A 96 8.52 -17.38 -14.82
C SER A 96 7.78 -17.57 -16.15
N GLY A 97 8.00 -16.65 -17.07
CA GLY A 97 7.35 -16.66 -18.38
C GLY A 97 5.90 -16.15 -18.41
N LEU A 98 5.32 -15.82 -17.25
CA LEU A 98 3.99 -15.24 -17.19
C LEU A 98 4.04 -13.70 -17.30
N ARG A 99 2.96 -13.12 -17.82
CA ARG A 99 2.74 -11.67 -17.88
C ARG A 99 2.14 -11.22 -16.55
N VAL A 100 2.99 -10.69 -15.67
CA VAL A 100 2.63 -10.28 -14.32
C VAL A 100 2.41 -8.78 -14.25
N GLY A 101 1.33 -8.34 -13.58
CA GLY A 101 1.03 -6.94 -13.30
C GLY A 101 1.14 -6.64 -11.79
N PRO A 102 2.33 -6.24 -11.29
CA PRO A 102 2.47 -5.85 -9.90
C PRO A 102 1.79 -4.51 -9.62
N ALA A 103 1.30 -4.33 -8.39
CA ALA A 103 0.73 -3.06 -7.96
C ALA A 103 1.85 -2.01 -7.76
N ASN A 104 1.67 -0.83 -8.35
CA ASN A 104 2.66 0.25 -8.30
C ASN A 104 2.03 1.62 -7.98
N ASP A 105 0.89 1.64 -7.32
CA ASP A 105 0.24 2.88 -6.87
C ASP A 105 0.95 3.48 -5.66
N VAL A 106 1.59 2.64 -4.87
CA VAL A 106 2.38 2.99 -3.68
C VAL A 106 3.60 2.07 -3.61
N PRO A 107 4.71 2.46 -2.94
CA PRO A 107 5.96 1.69 -2.98
C PRO A 107 5.88 0.32 -2.32
N THR A 108 5.21 0.20 -1.17
CA THR A 108 5.26 -1.00 -0.31
C THR A 108 4.94 -2.31 -1.05
N PRO A 109 3.79 -2.48 -1.76
CA PRO A 109 3.43 -3.78 -2.33
C PRO A 109 4.42 -4.26 -3.38
N TRP A 110 4.97 -3.35 -4.19
CA TRP A 110 5.97 -3.74 -5.17
C TRP A 110 7.32 -4.05 -4.52
N MET A 111 7.77 -3.26 -3.55
CA MET A 111 9.04 -3.50 -2.86
C MET A 111 9.04 -4.84 -2.11
N THR A 112 7.97 -5.15 -1.39
CA THR A 112 7.85 -6.44 -0.69
C THR A 112 7.74 -7.61 -1.65
N PHE A 113 7.05 -7.45 -2.78
CA PHE A 113 6.96 -8.48 -3.80
C PHE A 113 8.31 -8.72 -4.49
N GLN A 114 9.12 -7.68 -4.72
CA GLN A 114 10.48 -7.83 -5.23
C GLN A 114 11.33 -8.70 -4.30
N ASP A 115 11.25 -8.49 -2.98
CA ASP A 115 11.97 -9.31 -2.00
C ASP A 115 11.57 -10.79 -2.08
N ASP A 116 10.26 -11.09 -2.19
CA ASP A 116 9.78 -12.46 -2.37
C ASP A 116 10.31 -13.11 -3.65
N LEU A 117 10.31 -12.35 -4.76
CA LEU A 117 10.86 -12.83 -6.03
C LEU A 117 12.35 -13.14 -5.93
N GLN A 118 13.12 -12.23 -5.31
CA GLN A 118 14.56 -12.43 -5.10
C GLN A 118 14.85 -13.65 -4.21
N ARG A 119 14.11 -13.82 -3.11
CA ARG A 119 14.21 -15.01 -2.25
C ARG A 119 13.87 -16.31 -2.99
N ALA A 120 13.00 -16.24 -3.98
CA ALA A 120 12.68 -17.36 -4.87
C ALA A 120 13.69 -17.55 -6.03
N GLY A 121 14.76 -16.78 -6.07
CA GLY A 121 15.79 -16.84 -7.12
C GLY A 121 15.38 -16.21 -8.45
N LEU A 122 14.35 -15.36 -8.44
CA LEU A 122 13.83 -14.67 -9.64
C LEU A 122 14.34 -13.24 -9.71
N ASP A 123 14.64 -12.75 -10.92
CA ASP A 123 14.90 -11.33 -11.15
C ASP A 123 13.57 -10.57 -11.28
N PRO A 124 13.27 -9.65 -10.33
CA PRO A 124 12.02 -8.89 -10.37
C PRO A 124 11.81 -8.08 -11.66
N ARG A 125 12.91 -7.65 -12.31
CA ARG A 125 12.86 -6.88 -13.56
C ARG A 125 12.33 -7.71 -14.72
N ARG A 126 12.55 -9.02 -14.70
CA ARG A 126 12.04 -9.96 -15.70
C ARG A 126 10.56 -10.29 -15.49
N ILE A 127 10.11 -10.29 -14.24
CA ILE A 127 8.72 -10.61 -13.86
C ILE A 127 7.79 -9.43 -14.11
N ALA A 128 8.16 -8.22 -13.70
CA ALA A 128 7.30 -7.03 -13.84
C ALA A 128 7.11 -6.55 -15.28
N GLY A 129 7.89 -7.09 -16.22
CA GLY A 129 7.97 -6.54 -17.57
C GLY A 129 8.51 -5.10 -17.56
N ARG A 130 8.37 -4.40 -18.68
CA ARG A 130 8.94 -3.04 -18.83
C ARG A 130 8.07 -1.91 -18.30
N ARG A 131 6.85 -2.17 -17.79
CA ARG A 131 5.90 -1.12 -17.41
C ARG A 131 5.16 -1.47 -16.13
N LEU A 132 5.62 -0.90 -15.03
CA LEU A 132 4.82 -0.82 -13.82
C LEU A 132 3.62 0.09 -14.07
N ARG A 133 2.42 -0.38 -13.72
CA ARG A 133 1.15 0.34 -13.96
C ARG A 133 0.37 0.44 -12.65
N ALA A 134 -0.52 1.41 -12.58
CA ALA A 134 -1.52 1.47 -11.52
C ALA A 134 -2.34 0.16 -11.48
N MET A 135 -2.71 -0.28 -10.30
CA MET A 135 -3.45 -1.52 -10.08
C MET A 135 -4.75 -1.59 -10.92
N SER A 136 -5.49 -0.48 -11.01
CA SER A 136 -6.71 -0.42 -11.84
C SER A 136 -6.45 -0.72 -13.32
N ARG A 137 -5.31 -0.27 -13.85
CA ARG A 137 -4.90 -0.57 -15.23
C ARG A 137 -4.49 -2.03 -15.39
N ASN A 138 -3.83 -2.62 -14.39
CA ASN A 138 -3.50 -4.04 -14.38
C ASN A 138 -4.75 -4.91 -14.33
N VAL A 139 -5.74 -4.55 -13.50
CA VAL A 139 -7.05 -5.22 -13.46
C VAL A 139 -7.73 -5.19 -14.84
N ALA A 140 -7.75 -4.01 -15.50
CA ALA A 140 -8.32 -3.91 -16.84
C ALA A 140 -7.55 -4.77 -17.87
N ALA A 141 -6.22 -4.79 -17.80
CA ALA A 141 -5.37 -5.62 -18.66
C ALA A 141 -5.59 -7.13 -18.41
N PHE A 142 -5.74 -7.54 -17.15
CA PHE A 142 -6.12 -8.92 -16.81
C PHE A 142 -7.46 -9.29 -17.42
N LYS A 143 -8.48 -8.45 -17.29
CA LYS A 143 -9.81 -8.70 -17.89
C LYS A 143 -9.76 -8.92 -19.41
N ARG A 144 -8.87 -8.20 -20.11
CA ARG A 144 -8.66 -8.34 -21.57
C ARG A 144 -7.75 -9.51 -21.96
N GLY A 145 -7.20 -10.26 -21.02
CA GLY A 145 -6.27 -11.35 -21.33
C GLY A 145 -4.84 -10.89 -21.64
N GLU A 146 -4.50 -9.64 -21.37
CA GLU A 146 -3.15 -9.10 -21.59
C GLU A 146 -2.17 -9.44 -20.45
N LEU A 147 -2.70 -9.79 -19.27
CA LEU A 147 -1.95 -10.25 -18.11
C LEU A 147 -2.47 -11.61 -17.66
N ASP A 148 -1.56 -12.43 -17.16
CA ASP A 148 -1.84 -13.77 -16.65
C ASP A 148 -2.02 -13.74 -15.13
N VAL A 149 -1.30 -12.84 -14.44
CA VAL A 149 -1.32 -12.67 -12.99
C VAL A 149 -1.30 -11.18 -12.65
N VAL A 150 -2.04 -10.80 -11.61
CA VAL A 150 -2.05 -9.42 -11.08
C VAL A 150 -1.93 -9.41 -9.57
N GLN A 151 -1.19 -8.42 -9.04
CA GLN A 151 -1.15 -8.11 -7.63
C GLN A 151 -2.23 -7.08 -7.33
N VAL A 152 -3.20 -7.45 -6.50
CA VAL A 152 -4.38 -6.63 -6.18
C VAL A 152 -4.79 -6.82 -4.73
N TYR A 153 -5.64 -5.93 -4.22
CA TYR A 153 -6.37 -6.11 -2.96
C TYR A 153 -7.88 -6.00 -3.20
N GLU A 154 -8.68 -6.24 -2.16
CA GLU A 154 -10.14 -6.13 -2.24
C GLU A 154 -10.61 -4.68 -2.50
N PRO A 155 -11.68 -4.45 -3.28
CA PRO A 155 -12.60 -5.44 -3.85
C PRO A 155 -12.19 -5.96 -5.24
N TYR A 156 -10.98 -5.64 -5.73
CA TYR A 156 -10.56 -6.07 -7.08
C TYR A 156 -10.34 -7.58 -7.15
N ALA A 157 -9.80 -8.19 -6.09
CA ALA A 157 -9.58 -9.64 -6.06
C ALA A 157 -10.91 -10.39 -6.16
N ASP A 158 -11.91 -10.04 -5.33
CA ASP A 158 -13.25 -10.62 -5.39
C ASP A 158 -13.87 -10.49 -6.78
N ALA A 159 -13.80 -9.30 -7.37
CA ALA A 159 -14.36 -9.09 -8.73
C ALA A 159 -13.66 -9.94 -9.79
N LEU A 160 -12.34 -10.14 -9.71
CA LEU A 160 -11.61 -10.98 -10.66
C LEU A 160 -11.90 -12.46 -10.48
N VAL A 161 -12.02 -12.94 -9.25
CA VAL A 161 -12.33 -14.33 -8.92
C VAL A 161 -13.75 -14.66 -9.37
N ASN A 162 -14.74 -13.88 -8.94
CA ASN A 162 -16.14 -14.22 -9.14
C ASN A 162 -16.68 -13.92 -10.54
N ARG A 163 -16.03 -13.04 -11.32
CA ARG A 163 -16.58 -12.56 -12.60
C ARG A 163 -15.66 -12.67 -13.79
N HIS A 164 -14.37 -12.99 -13.59
CA HIS A 164 -13.39 -12.93 -14.66
C HIS A 164 -12.44 -14.14 -14.70
N GLY A 165 -12.84 -15.27 -14.07
CA GLY A 165 -12.10 -16.53 -14.11
C GLY A 165 -10.73 -16.48 -13.43
N GLY A 166 -10.56 -15.56 -12.50
CA GLY A 166 -9.38 -15.49 -11.65
C GLY A 166 -9.43 -16.50 -10.51
N SER A 167 -8.26 -16.83 -9.96
CA SER A 167 -8.11 -17.61 -8.75
C SER A 167 -7.03 -16.98 -7.87
N ILE A 168 -7.18 -17.02 -6.55
CA ILE A 168 -6.16 -16.54 -5.63
C ILE A 168 -5.03 -17.57 -5.57
N TRP A 169 -3.85 -17.18 -6.06
CA TRP A 169 -2.67 -18.02 -6.04
C TRP A 169 -1.82 -17.83 -4.79
N HIS A 170 -1.77 -16.58 -4.27
CA HIS A 170 -0.98 -16.26 -3.09
C HIS A 170 -1.62 -15.13 -2.28
N ARG A 171 -1.44 -15.18 -0.96
CA ARG A 171 -1.87 -14.16 -0.01
C ARG A 171 -0.63 -13.58 0.67
N PHE A 172 -0.30 -12.32 0.40
CA PHE A 172 0.87 -11.67 1.03
C PHE A 172 0.71 -11.52 2.55
N THR A 173 -0.53 -11.58 3.06
CA THR A 173 -0.82 -11.60 4.50
C THR A 173 -0.16 -12.77 5.23
N ASP A 174 0.17 -13.86 4.52
CA ASP A 174 0.79 -15.07 5.08
C ASP A 174 2.24 -14.82 5.52
N ARG A 175 2.84 -13.71 5.09
CA ARG A 175 4.15 -13.24 5.57
C ARG A 175 4.14 -12.88 7.07
N GLY A 176 2.97 -12.64 7.67
CA GLY A 176 2.81 -12.20 9.04
C GLY A 176 2.71 -10.68 9.18
N ASP A 177 2.98 -10.20 10.40
CA ASP A 177 2.97 -8.78 10.71
C ASP A 177 4.24 -8.10 10.16
N ILE A 178 4.05 -7.10 9.32
CA ILE A 178 5.12 -6.29 8.71
C ILE A 178 4.92 -4.79 8.95
N GLY A 179 3.91 -4.39 9.74
CA GLY A 179 3.56 -2.98 9.89
C GLY A 179 3.20 -2.34 8.57
N TYR A 180 2.33 -2.97 7.78
CA TYR A 180 2.03 -2.59 6.39
C TYR A 180 1.61 -1.12 6.23
N SER A 181 0.83 -0.60 7.17
CA SER A 181 0.42 0.81 7.19
C SER A 181 0.52 1.39 8.60
N THR A 182 1.05 2.59 8.70
CA THR A 182 1.33 3.27 9.96
C THR A 182 0.85 4.71 9.92
N PHE A 183 0.62 5.30 11.09
CA PHE A 183 0.66 6.74 11.24
C PHE A 183 2.11 7.19 11.36
N TYR A 184 2.43 8.30 10.71
CA TYR A 184 3.74 8.94 10.79
C TYR A 184 3.61 10.46 10.80
N ALA A 185 4.57 11.10 11.46
CA ALA A 185 4.64 12.54 11.68
C ALA A 185 6.11 12.99 11.68
N THR A 186 6.35 14.30 11.78
CA THR A 186 7.68 14.82 12.10
C THR A 186 7.92 14.78 13.61
N ARG A 187 9.16 14.50 14.05
CA ARG A 187 9.54 14.49 15.48
C ARG A 187 9.30 15.81 16.21
N ARG A 188 9.29 16.91 15.47
CA ARG A 188 9.01 18.26 16.00
C ARG A 188 8.19 19.01 14.97
N ASN A 189 7.00 19.42 15.37
CA ASN A 189 6.32 20.54 14.74
C ASN A 189 6.28 21.70 15.76
N PRO A 190 7.32 22.60 15.77
CA PRO A 190 7.43 23.65 16.77
C PRO A 190 6.41 24.77 16.60
N HIS A 191 5.64 24.77 15.51
CA HIS A 191 4.78 25.88 15.10
C HIS A 191 3.30 25.68 15.35
N ARG A 192 2.86 24.53 15.88
CA ARG A 192 1.44 24.28 16.14
C ARG A 192 1.11 24.09 17.61
N ARG A 193 0.01 24.72 18.03
CA ARG A 193 -0.59 24.51 19.35
C ARG A 193 -1.09 23.07 19.46
N ARG A 194 -1.12 22.51 20.67
CA ARG A 194 -1.54 21.13 20.96
C ARG A 194 -2.97 20.78 20.51
N ASP A 195 -3.75 21.80 20.16
CA ASP A 195 -5.20 21.68 19.96
C ASP A 195 -5.63 21.55 18.48
N ASP A 196 -4.70 21.71 17.52
CA ASP A 196 -5.01 21.64 16.08
C ASP A 196 -4.17 20.54 15.40
N CYS A 197 -4.78 19.42 15.04
CA CYS A 197 -4.13 18.35 14.26
C CYS A 197 -4.68 18.27 12.83
N LEU A 198 -3.81 18.42 11.83
CA LEU A 198 -4.13 18.16 10.41
C LEU A 198 -3.73 16.74 10.01
N PHE A 199 -4.69 15.96 9.53
CA PHE A 199 -4.48 14.61 8.99
C PHE A 199 -4.49 14.57 7.47
N LEU A 200 -3.58 13.79 6.91
CA LEU A 200 -3.48 13.48 5.47
C LEU A 200 -4.04 12.11 5.13
#